data_040f546d413c3436b8625ddd84add16b
#
_entry.id   040f546d413c3436b8625ddd84add16b
#
_cell.length_a   1.000
_cell.length_b   1.000
_cell.length_c   1.000
_cell.angle_alpha   90.00
_cell.angle_beta   90.00
_cell.angle_gamma   90.00
#
_symmetry.space_group_name_H-M   'P 1'
#
loop_
_entity.id
_entity.type
_entity.pdbx_description
1 polymer ?
#
loop_
_entity_poly.entity_id
_entity_poly.type
_entity_poly.pdbx_seq_one_letter_code
_entity_poly.pdbx_strand_id
1 'polypeptide(L)' 'MEKKLLLVELGKKLRALRLSKGLKQAEMAKIMGLTDRNYQRYEYGMINVPATTLNFFADFFGVTTDYLLGREEHHAS' A
#
# COMPACT_ATOMS: atom_id res chain seq x y z
N MET A 1 12.39 11.53 5.49
CA MET A 1 11.49 11.71 4.33
C MET A 1 10.23 12.42 4.79
N GLU A 2 9.81 13.44 4.06
CA GLU A 2 8.63 14.14 4.52
C GLU A 2 7.38 13.30 4.30
N LYS A 3 6.34 13.61 5.06
CA LYS A 3 5.14 12.77 5.15
C LYS A 3 4.46 12.54 3.80
N LYS A 4 4.29 13.60 3.03
CA LYS A 4 3.60 13.49 1.74
C LYS A 4 4.38 12.58 0.79
N LEU A 5 5.69 12.74 0.73
CA LEU A 5 6.52 11.93 -0.13
C LEU A 5 6.49 10.47 0.31
N LEU A 6 6.50 10.22 1.61
CA LEU A 6 6.39 8.87 2.14
C LEU A 6 5.09 8.20 1.68
N LEU A 7 3.97 8.92 1.77
CA LEU A 7 2.68 8.36 1.39
C LEU A 7 2.59 8.11 -0.11
N VAL A 8 3.17 8.99 -0.93
CA VAL A 8 3.19 8.80 -2.38
C VAL A 8 4.00 7.56 -2.73
N GLU A 9 5.17 7.38 -2.12
CA GLU A 9 6.01 6.21 -2.39
C GLU A 9 5.36 4.92 -1.92
N LEU A 10 4.70 4.97 -0.77
CA LEU A 10 3.92 3.83 -0.29
C LEU A 10 2.82 3.48 -1.28
N GLY A 11 2.09 4.48 -1.77
CA GLY A 11 1.02 4.26 -2.73
C GLY A 11 1.51 3.61 -4.00
N LYS A 12 2.70 4.00 -4.49
CA LYS A 12 3.29 3.37 -5.67
C LYS A 12 3.59 1.90 -5.43
N LYS A 13 4.08 1.55 -4.25
CA LYS A 13 4.34 0.15 -3.91
C LYS A 13 3.04 -0.64 -3.85
N LEU A 14 2.00 -0.06 -3.23
CA LEU A 14 0.70 -0.73 -3.17
C LEU A 14 0.16 -1.01 -4.56
N ARG A 15 0.29 -0.06 -5.46
CA ARG A 15 -0.17 -0.23 -6.83
C ARG A 15 0.59 -1.35 -7.53
N ALA A 16 1.91 -1.35 -7.41
CA ALA A 16 2.75 -2.37 -8.04
C ALA A 16 2.40 -3.77 -7.50
N LEU A 17 2.23 -3.88 -6.18
CA LEU A 17 1.88 -5.15 -5.55
C LEU A 17 0.49 -5.62 -5.98
N ARG A 18 -0.47 -4.70 -6.04
CA ARG A 18 -1.82 -5.02 -6.49
C ARG A 18 -1.80 -5.56 -7.93
N LEU A 19 -1.09 -4.87 -8.80
CA LEU A 19 -0.99 -5.29 -10.20
C LEU A 19 -0.30 -6.64 -10.33
N SER A 20 0.69 -6.91 -9.46
CA SER A 20 1.38 -8.21 -9.49
C SER A 20 0.44 -9.37 -9.14
N LYS A 21 -0.64 -9.09 -8.42
CA LYS A 21 -1.66 -10.10 -8.12
C LYS A 21 -2.78 -10.11 -9.15
N GLY A 22 -2.70 -9.26 -10.17
CA GLY A 22 -3.73 -9.21 -11.21
C GLY A 22 -5.03 -8.57 -10.75
N LEU A 23 -4.99 -7.75 -9.70
CA LEU A 23 -6.20 -7.16 -9.14
C LEU A 23 -6.45 -5.76 -9.67
N LYS A 24 -7.71 -5.44 -9.90
CA LYS A 24 -8.14 -4.08 -10.20
C LYS A 24 -8.33 -3.31 -8.91
N GLN A 25 -8.32 -1.98 -9.00
CA GLN A 25 -8.55 -1.14 -7.83
C GLN A 25 -9.91 -1.46 -7.17
N ALA A 26 -10.94 -1.65 -7.97
CA ALA A 26 -12.27 -1.96 -7.44
C ALA A 26 -12.28 -3.28 -6.69
N GLU A 27 -11.53 -4.26 -7.18
CA GLU A 27 -11.44 -5.55 -6.51
C GLU A 27 -10.73 -5.43 -5.17
N MET A 28 -9.66 -4.67 -5.15
CA MET A 28 -8.92 -4.45 -3.90
C MET A 28 -9.77 -3.70 -2.88
N ALA A 29 -10.50 -2.68 -3.32
CA ALA A 29 -11.41 -1.94 -2.46
C ALA A 29 -12.43 -2.88 -1.83
N LYS A 30 -13.01 -3.76 -2.63
CA LYS A 30 -14.01 -4.70 -2.13
C LYS A 30 -13.42 -5.65 -1.09
N ILE A 31 -12.22 -6.16 -1.33
CA ILE A 31 -11.55 -7.03 -0.37
C ILE A 31 -11.38 -6.33 0.96
N MET A 32 -11.09 -5.03 0.95
CA MET A 32 -10.85 -4.26 2.16
C MET A 32 -12.13 -3.68 2.77
N GLY A 33 -13.27 -3.85 2.12
CA GLY A 33 -14.52 -3.26 2.61
C GLY A 33 -14.57 -1.75 2.43
N LEU A 34 -13.89 -1.23 1.41
CA LEU A 34 -13.81 0.19 1.13
C LEU A 34 -14.53 0.52 -0.17
N THR A 35 -14.87 1.81 -0.33
CA THR A 35 -15.29 2.29 -1.64
C THR A 35 -14.08 2.38 -2.55
N ASP A 36 -14.31 2.33 -3.86
CA ASP A 36 -13.25 2.49 -4.85
C ASP A 36 -12.45 3.77 -4.58
N ARG A 37 -13.16 4.84 -4.29
CA ARG A 37 -12.53 6.14 -4.08
C ARG A 37 -11.63 6.13 -2.84
N ASN A 38 -12.07 5.53 -1.76
CA ASN A 38 -11.26 5.46 -0.55
C ASN A 38 -10.01 4.64 -0.76
N TYR A 39 -10.12 3.52 -1.47
CA TYR A 39 -8.93 2.73 -1.77
C TYR A 39 -7.96 3.52 -2.67
N GLN A 40 -8.49 4.22 -3.68
CA GLN A 40 -7.65 5.01 -4.58
C GLN A 40 -6.82 6.04 -3.84
N ARG A 41 -7.37 6.61 -2.78
CA ARG A 41 -6.63 7.60 -1.99
C ARG A 41 -5.37 7.02 -1.38
N TYR A 42 -5.40 5.74 -1.01
CA TYR A 42 -4.18 5.08 -0.52
C TYR A 42 -3.14 4.97 -1.63
N GLU A 43 -3.53 4.55 -2.82
CA GLU A 43 -2.58 4.40 -3.91
C GLU A 43 -2.01 5.73 -4.40
N TYR A 44 -2.80 6.80 -4.28
CA TYR A 44 -2.34 8.11 -4.73
C TYR A 44 -1.60 8.89 -3.63
N GLY A 45 -1.46 8.31 -2.45
CA GLY A 45 -0.73 8.96 -1.38
C GLY A 45 -1.46 10.17 -0.80
N MET A 46 -2.78 10.15 -0.85
CA MET A 46 -3.58 11.31 -0.46
C MET A 46 -4.03 11.30 1.00
N ILE A 47 -3.93 10.17 1.66
CA ILE A 47 -4.36 10.05 3.06
C ILE A 47 -3.36 9.19 3.83
N ASN A 48 -3.35 9.37 5.14
CA ASN A 48 -2.56 8.53 6.04
C ASN A 48 -3.07 7.10 5.99
N VAL A 49 -2.17 6.18 6.22
CA VAL A 49 -2.49 4.76 6.31
C VAL A 49 -2.41 4.38 7.77
N PRO A 50 -3.54 4.07 8.42
CA PRO A 50 -3.50 3.64 9.82
C PRO A 50 -2.63 2.39 9.98
N ALA A 51 -2.07 2.22 11.17
CA ALA A 51 -1.18 1.09 11.43
C ALA A 51 -1.84 -0.26 11.13
N THR A 52 -3.12 -0.40 11.47
CA THR A 52 -3.85 -1.64 11.20
C THR A 52 -4.02 -1.89 9.72
N THR A 53 -4.25 -0.83 8.95
CA THR A 53 -4.38 -0.94 7.50
C THR A 53 -3.03 -1.26 6.86
N LEU A 54 -1.97 -0.63 7.35
CA LEU A 54 -0.63 -0.92 6.87
C LEU A 54 -0.28 -2.40 7.12
N ASN A 55 -0.62 -2.89 8.29
CA ASN A 55 -0.40 -4.29 8.61
C ASN A 55 -1.20 -5.21 7.70
N PHE A 56 -2.43 -4.83 7.37
CA PHE A 56 -3.24 -5.61 6.43
C PHE A 56 -2.54 -5.69 5.07
N PHE A 57 -2.05 -4.56 4.56
CA PHE A 57 -1.36 -4.58 3.27
C PHE A 57 -0.14 -5.49 3.30
N ALA A 58 0.64 -5.42 4.37
CA ALA A 58 1.84 -6.25 4.49
C ALA A 58 1.47 -7.74 4.44
N ASP A 59 0.47 -8.12 5.22
CA ASP A 59 0.03 -9.51 5.27
C ASP A 59 -0.55 -9.96 3.94
N PHE A 60 -1.41 -9.13 3.37
CA PHE A 60 -2.10 -9.50 2.12
C PHE A 60 -1.12 -9.68 0.96
N PHE A 61 -0.13 -8.80 0.87
CA PHE A 61 0.83 -8.86 -0.22
C PHE A 61 2.06 -9.70 0.10
N GLY A 62 2.18 -10.19 1.33
CA GLY A 62 3.31 -11.04 1.71
C GLY A 62 4.62 -10.28 1.80
N VAL A 63 4.58 -9.02 2.21
CA VAL A 63 5.76 -8.19 2.39
C VAL A 63 5.78 -7.67 3.81
N THR A 64 6.90 -7.04 4.21
CA THR A 64 6.99 -6.45 5.55
C THR A 64 6.47 -5.01 5.53
N THR A 65 6.06 -4.52 6.69
CA THR A 65 5.72 -3.10 6.81
C THR A 65 6.92 -2.22 6.55
N ASP A 66 8.13 -2.68 6.92
CA ASP A 66 9.36 -1.94 6.61
C ASP A 66 9.54 -1.77 5.12
N TYR A 67 9.29 -2.81 4.34
CA TYR A 67 9.35 -2.70 2.90
C TYR A 67 8.38 -1.63 2.39
N LEU A 68 7.14 -1.67 2.87
CA LEU A 68 6.13 -0.71 2.44
C LEU A 68 6.52 0.71 2.76
N LEU A 69 7.18 0.92 3.89
CA LEU A 69 7.59 2.25 4.33
C LEU A 69 8.94 2.68 3.78
N GLY A 70 9.56 1.85 2.95
CA GLY A 70 10.85 2.19 2.35
C GLY A 70 12.01 2.10 3.31
N ARG A 71 11.86 1.34 4.39
CA ARG A 71 12.91 1.21 5.41
C ARG A 71 13.73 -0.05 5.26
N GLU A 72 13.26 -0.97 4.43
CA GLU A 72 13.95 -2.23 4.19
C GLU A 72 14.75 -2.08 2.92
N GLU A 73 16.04 -2.08 3.05
CA GLU A 73 16.85 -1.67 1.96
C GLU A 73 17.44 -2.75 1.16
N HIS A 74 17.43 -3.77 1.60
CA HIS A 74 18.00 -4.71 0.76
C HIS A 74 17.86 -6.01 1.28
N HIS A 75 17.73 -6.12 1.15
CA HIS A 75 17.59 -6.99 1.44
C HIS A 75 18.14 -7.81 0.88
N ALA A 76 18.26 -7.74 0.70
CA ALA A 76 18.75 -8.38 0.19
C ALA A 76 19.53 -8.91 0.35
N SER A 77 19.62 -8.87 0.70
CA SER A 77 20.32 -9.36 0.64
C SER A 77 20.61 -9.89 0.46
#